data_3715fbf1ed636c3ea7ed5074bd8c8163
#
_entry.id   3715fbf1ed636c3ea7ed5074bd8c8163
#
_cell.length_a   1.000
_cell.length_b   1.000
_cell.length_c   1.000
_cell.angle_alpha   90.00
_cell.angle_beta   90.00
_cell.angle_gamma   90.00
#
_symmetry.space_group_name_H-M   'P 1'
#
loop_
_entity.id
_entity.type
_entity.pdbx_description
1 polymer ?
#
loop_
_entity_poly.entity_id
_entity_poly.type
_entity_poly.pdbx_seq_one_letter_code
_entity_poly.pdbx_strand_id
1 'polypeptide(L)'
;MSAAHQHLPPSPWVLQQALAWPDGGRVLDFACGYGRHSMALATRFDVLAVDRNAAALARLATHPNITVCQCDLELAAVWPFAYKVFDAVIVTNYLFRAKLPALFDLVAAGGYLAYETFAVGNAA
;
A
#
# COMPACT_ATOMS: atom_id res chain seq x y z
N MET A 1 -3.34 -16.28 4.16
CA MET A 1 -4.53 -15.42 3.99
C MET A 1 -5.68 -16.26 3.45
N SER A 2 -6.87 -16.10 3.98
CA SER A 2 -8.02 -16.89 3.52
C SER A 2 -8.52 -16.41 2.17
N ALA A 3 -9.28 -17.28 1.46
CA ALA A 3 -9.89 -16.91 0.19
C ALA A 3 -10.83 -15.70 0.33
N ALA A 4 -11.46 -15.54 1.49
CA ALA A 4 -12.34 -14.39 1.74
C ALA A 4 -11.60 -13.06 1.62
N HIS A 5 -10.33 -12.97 2.02
CA HIS A 5 -9.54 -11.76 1.92
C HIS A 5 -9.20 -11.39 0.48
N GLN A 6 -9.16 -12.39 -0.44
CA GLN A 6 -8.83 -12.12 -1.84
C GLN A 6 -9.93 -11.34 -2.56
N HIS A 7 -11.16 -11.43 -2.06
CA HIS A 7 -12.34 -10.86 -2.71
C HIS A 7 -12.93 -9.67 -1.96
N LEU A 8 -12.25 -9.19 -0.91
CA LEU A 8 -12.71 -8.01 -0.20
C LEU A 8 -12.64 -6.78 -1.11
N PRO A 9 -13.67 -5.92 -1.05
CA PRO A 9 -13.59 -4.66 -1.78
C PRO A 9 -12.56 -3.73 -1.12
N PRO A 10 -12.07 -2.73 -1.86
CA PRO A 10 -11.22 -1.71 -1.24
C PRO A 10 -11.97 -0.95 -0.16
N SER A 11 -11.22 -0.42 0.80
CA SER A 11 -11.78 0.38 1.88
C SER A 11 -12.44 1.64 1.31
N PRO A 12 -13.71 1.89 1.62
CA PRO A 12 -14.37 3.14 1.20
C PRO A 12 -13.64 4.38 1.70
N TRP A 13 -13.08 4.31 2.90
CA TRP A 13 -12.32 5.42 3.47
C TRP A 13 -11.06 5.72 2.66
N VAL A 14 -10.31 4.69 2.26
CA VAL A 14 -9.12 4.87 1.41
C VAL A 14 -9.50 5.49 0.08
N LEU A 15 -10.57 5.01 -0.56
CA LEU A 15 -11.02 5.55 -1.83
C LEU A 15 -11.45 7.01 -1.71
N GLN A 16 -12.07 7.37 -0.60
CA GLN A 16 -12.46 8.76 -0.35
C GLN A 16 -11.24 9.66 -0.19
N GLN A 17 -10.22 9.20 0.53
CA GLN A 17 -8.97 9.95 0.65
C GLN A 17 -8.32 10.16 -0.72
N ALA A 18 -8.37 9.15 -1.57
CA ALA A 18 -7.74 9.19 -2.90
C ALA A 18 -8.35 10.23 -3.84
N LEU A 19 -9.56 10.71 -3.55
CA LEU A 19 -10.17 11.78 -4.36
C LEU A 19 -9.35 13.06 -4.33
N ALA A 20 -8.58 13.30 -3.27
CA ALA A 20 -7.75 14.49 -3.14
C ALA A 20 -6.38 14.34 -3.79
N TRP A 21 -5.99 13.14 -4.18
CA TRP A 21 -4.64 12.89 -4.70
C TRP A 21 -4.55 13.26 -6.19
N PRO A 22 -3.38 13.71 -6.66
CA PRO A 22 -3.25 14.14 -8.05
C PRO A 22 -3.34 12.97 -9.03
N ASP A 23 -4.09 13.13 -10.10
CA ASP A 23 -4.18 12.13 -11.16
C ASP A 23 -2.80 11.87 -11.75
N GLY A 24 -2.51 10.59 -12.00
CA GLY A 24 -1.21 10.18 -12.53
C GLY A 24 -0.12 10.15 -11.47
N GLY A 25 -0.45 10.45 -10.22
CA GLY A 25 0.50 10.43 -9.11
C GLY A 25 1.02 9.03 -8.81
N ARG A 26 2.10 8.99 -8.04
CA ARG A 26 2.74 7.74 -7.62
C ARG A 26 2.23 7.35 -6.24
N VAL A 27 1.68 6.14 -6.14
CA VAL A 27 1.11 5.61 -4.90
C VAL A 27 1.85 4.36 -4.48
N LEU A 28 2.22 4.29 -3.20
CA LEU A 28 2.77 3.09 -2.59
C LEU A 28 1.67 2.39 -1.81
N ASP A 29 1.36 1.13 -2.18
CA ASP A 29 0.49 0.26 -1.42
C ASP A 29 1.36 -0.65 -0.55
N PHE A 30 1.59 -0.21 0.69
CA PHE A 30 2.53 -0.82 1.62
C PHE A 30 1.88 -2.00 2.33
N ALA A 31 2.46 -3.19 2.20
CA ALA A 31 1.88 -4.45 2.67
C ALA A 31 0.51 -4.70 1.99
N CYS A 32 0.54 -4.72 0.66
CA CYS A 32 -0.68 -4.67 -0.15
C CYS A 32 -1.56 -5.91 -0.09
N GLY A 33 -1.03 -7.05 0.38
CA GLY A 33 -1.76 -8.31 0.32
C GLY A 33 -2.14 -8.66 -1.11
N TYR A 34 -3.39 -9.05 -1.33
CA TYR A 34 -3.87 -9.39 -2.68
C TYR A 34 -4.21 -8.17 -3.54
N GLY A 35 -3.95 -6.97 -3.04
CA GLY A 35 -3.96 -5.77 -3.86
C GLY A 35 -5.32 -5.16 -4.14
N ARG A 36 -6.28 -5.31 -3.24
CA ARG A 36 -7.61 -4.70 -3.42
C ARG A 36 -7.53 -3.19 -3.64
N HIS A 37 -6.62 -2.51 -2.94
CA HIS A 37 -6.41 -1.08 -3.12
C HIS A 37 -5.57 -0.79 -4.36
N SER A 38 -4.51 -1.57 -4.60
CA SER A 38 -3.70 -1.41 -5.80
C SER A 38 -4.53 -1.48 -7.07
N MET A 39 -5.40 -2.48 -7.18
CA MET A 39 -6.26 -2.63 -8.36
C MET A 39 -7.21 -1.47 -8.54
N ALA A 40 -7.81 -0.99 -7.45
CA ALA A 40 -8.74 0.14 -7.53
C ALA A 40 -8.03 1.44 -7.88
N LEU A 41 -6.83 1.66 -7.33
CA LEU A 41 -6.10 2.92 -7.52
C LEU A 41 -5.35 2.97 -8.85
N ALA A 42 -5.03 1.84 -9.44
CA ALA A 42 -4.28 1.79 -10.70
C ALA A 42 -5.05 2.35 -11.89
N THR A 43 -6.33 2.62 -11.74
CA THR A 43 -7.12 3.29 -12.78
C THR A 43 -6.75 4.77 -12.92
N ARG A 44 -6.17 5.37 -11.87
CA ARG A 44 -5.80 6.79 -11.86
C ARG A 44 -4.33 7.05 -11.57
N PHE A 45 -3.64 6.11 -10.95
CA PHE A 45 -2.30 6.31 -10.40
C PHE A 45 -1.33 5.25 -10.88
N ASP A 46 -0.04 5.57 -10.81
CA ASP A 46 1.03 4.57 -10.89
C ASP A 46 1.24 3.98 -9.51
N VAL A 47 1.01 2.69 -9.36
CA VAL A 47 1.04 2.02 -8.06
C VAL A 47 2.27 1.14 -7.94
N LEU A 48 3.00 1.28 -6.83
CA LEU A 48 3.98 0.28 -6.39
C LEU A 48 3.33 -0.53 -5.28
N ALA A 49 3.11 -1.82 -5.56
CA ALA A 49 2.50 -2.75 -4.61
C ALA A 49 3.60 -3.59 -3.96
N VAL A 50 3.69 -3.53 -2.65
CA VAL A 50 4.74 -4.21 -1.89
C VAL A 50 4.14 -5.19 -0.90
N ASP A 51 4.60 -6.43 -0.95
CA ASP A 51 4.21 -7.46 0.00
C ASP A 51 5.26 -8.56 0.02
N ARG A 52 5.26 -9.38 1.07
CA ARG A 52 6.15 -10.55 1.13
C ARG A 52 5.59 -11.75 0.37
N ASN A 53 4.31 -11.76 0.06
CA ASN A 53 3.62 -12.89 -0.56
C ASN A 53 3.71 -12.82 -2.08
N ALA A 54 4.60 -13.64 -2.66
CA ALA A 54 4.82 -13.65 -4.10
C ALA A 54 3.57 -14.05 -4.88
N ALA A 55 2.76 -14.97 -4.36
CA ALA A 55 1.55 -15.40 -5.05
C ALA A 55 0.51 -14.28 -5.14
N ALA A 56 0.41 -13.47 -4.09
CA ALA A 56 -0.48 -12.32 -4.10
C ALA A 56 -0.02 -11.29 -5.14
N LEU A 57 1.28 -11.03 -5.22
CA LEU A 57 1.84 -10.06 -6.15
C LEU A 57 1.74 -10.49 -7.60
N ALA A 58 1.80 -11.80 -7.88
CA ALA A 58 1.78 -12.31 -9.25
C ALA A 58 0.54 -11.86 -10.03
N ARG A 59 -0.60 -11.75 -9.36
CA ARG A 59 -1.84 -11.29 -9.99
C ARG A 59 -1.77 -9.80 -10.36
N LEU A 60 -1.07 -9.01 -9.54
CA LEU A 60 -0.96 -7.58 -9.73
C LEU A 60 0.04 -7.23 -10.82
N ALA A 61 1.07 -8.06 -11.02
CA ALA A 61 2.16 -7.79 -11.94
C ALA A 61 1.70 -7.67 -13.40
N THR A 62 0.53 -8.21 -13.74
CA THR A 62 0.00 -8.14 -15.11
C THR A 62 -0.67 -6.80 -15.42
N HIS A 63 -0.96 -5.98 -14.40
CA HIS A 63 -1.61 -4.69 -14.63
C HIS A 63 -0.58 -3.65 -15.09
N PRO A 64 -0.88 -2.88 -16.16
CA PRO A 64 0.11 -1.96 -16.73
C PRO A 64 0.54 -0.83 -15.78
N ASN A 65 -0.32 -0.43 -14.85
CA ASN A 65 -0.04 0.66 -13.92
C ASN A 65 0.38 0.19 -12.53
N ILE A 66 0.64 -1.11 -12.37
CA ILE A 66 1.12 -1.66 -11.10
C ILE A 66 2.51 -2.25 -11.30
N THR A 67 3.46 -1.78 -10.52
CA THR A 67 4.76 -2.41 -10.35
C THR A 67 4.74 -3.13 -9.02
N VAL A 68 5.26 -4.36 -8.98
CA VAL A 68 5.28 -5.15 -7.75
C VAL A 68 6.69 -5.24 -7.19
N CYS A 69 6.78 -5.30 -5.87
CA CYS A 69 8.04 -5.50 -5.16
C CYS A 69 7.83 -6.51 -4.03
N GLN A 70 8.47 -7.66 -4.14
CA GLN A 70 8.44 -8.64 -3.07
C GLN A 70 9.47 -8.28 -2.02
N CYS A 71 9.00 -8.01 -0.82
CA CYS A 71 9.86 -7.59 0.27
C CYS A 71 9.23 -7.95 1.61
N ASP A 72 10.02 -8.53 2.51
CA ASP A 72 9.60 -8.65 3.90
C ASP A 72 9.93 -7.32 4.59
N LEU A 73 8.90 -6.53 4.81
CA LEU A 73 9.04 -5.16 5.31
C LEU A 73 9.60 -5.10 6.74
N GLU A 74 9.46 -6.16 7.51
CA GLU A 74 9.95 -6.20 8.88
C GLU A 74 11.41 -6.63 8.96
N LEU A 75 11.83 -7.57 8.10
CA LEU A 75 13.19 -8.12 8.13
C LEU A 75 14.19 -7.27 7.36
N ALA A 76 13.76 -6.56 6.33
CA ALA A 76 14.66 -5.76 5.53
C ALA A 76 15.27 -4.62 6.35
N ALA A 77 16.59 -4.56 6.39
CA ALA A 77 17.29 -3.46 7.07
C ALA A 77 17.03 -2.12 6.38
N VAL A 78 17.00 -2.14 5.05
CA VAL A 78 16.65 -1.00 4.21
C VAL A 78 15.68 -1.49 3.14
N TRP A 79 14.58 -0.78 2.97
CA TRP A 79 13.61 -1.15 1.94
C TRP A 79 14.17 -0.85 0.54
N PRO A 80 13.91 -1.72 -0.46
CA PRO A 80 14.41 -1.50 -1.83
C PRO A 80 13.94 -0.20 -2.46
N PHE A 81 12.84 0.36 -1.98
CA PHE A 81 12.22 1.59 -2.49
C PHE A 81 12.48 2.79 -1.56
N ALA A 82 13.39 2.68 -0.58
CA ALA A 82 13.59 3.71 0.45
C ALA A 82 14.07 5.06 -0.10
N TYR A 83 14.67 5.07 -1.27
CA TYR A 83 15.15 6.29 -1.93
C TYR A 83 14.08 6.98 -2.78
N LYS A 84 12.92 6.36 -2.93
CA LYS A 84 11.81 6.93 -3.71
C LYS A 84 10.89 7.71 -2.81
N VAL A 85 10.15 8.62 -3.42
CA VAL A 85 9.06 9.32 -2.73
C VAL A 85 7.78 9.14 -3.53
N PHE A 86 6.65 9.19 -2.81
CA PHE A 86 5.34 8.93 -3.37
C PHE A 86 4.40 10.08 -3.05
N ASP A 87 3.48 10.36 -3.96
CA ASP A 87 2.43 11.36 -3.72
C ASP A 87 1.46 10.90 -2.64
N ALA A 88 1.25 9.58 -2.54
CA ALA A 88 0.48 9.00 -1.46
C ALA A 88 1.06 7.65 -1.06
N VAL A 89 1.01 7.36 0.22
CA VAL A 89 1.38 6.06 0.79
C VAL A 89 0.17 5.54 1.55
N ILE A 90 -0.27 4.31 1.23
CA ILE A 90 -1.37 3.68 1.95
C ILE A 90 -0.87 2.48 2.73
N VAL A 91 -1.32 2.37 3.98
CA VAL A 91 -1.03 1.25 4.87
C VAL A 91 -2.34 0.80 5.47
N THR A 92 -2.75 -0.42 5.17
CA THR A 92 -4.00 -0.96 5.71
C THR A 92 -3.75 -2.30 6.38
N ASN A 93 -4.35 -2.48 7.55
CA ASN A 93 -4.30 -3.73 8.31
C ASN A 93 -2.87 -4.22 8.59
N TYR A 94 -1.95 -3.29 8.75
CA TYR A 94 -0.56 -3.58 9.03
C TYR A 94 -0.05 -2.55 10.04
N LEU A 95 0.65 -3.02 11.08
CA LEU A 95 1.21 -2.15 12.09
C LEU A 95 2.61 -2.63 12.49
N PHE A 96 3.61 -1.80 12.21
CA PHE A 96 4.97 -2.05 12.67
C PHE A 96 5.58 -0.70 13.09
N ARG A 97 5.40 -0.36 14.35
CA ARG A 97 5.73 0.97 14.88
C ARG A 97 7.20 1.35 14.69
N ALA A 98 8.09 0.36 14.77
CA ALA A 98 9.52 0.62 14.63
C ALA A 98 9.89 1.21 13.27
N LYS A 99 9.07 0.98 12.24
CA LYS A 99 9.31 1.45 10.88
C LYS A 99 8.56 2.73 10.50
N LEU A 100 7.76 3.29 11.41
CA LEU A 100 6.98 4.49 11.11
C LEU A 100 7.83 5.67 10.62
N PRO A 101 8.99 6.00 11.24
CA PRO A 101 9.80 7.09 10.73
C PRO A 101 10.26 6.89 9.29
N ALA A 102 10.66 5.66 8.94
CA ALA A 102 11.06 5.34 7.57
C ALA A 102 9.89 5.46 6.59
N LEU A 103 8.69 5.14 7.05
CA LEU A 103 7.47 5.27 6.25
C LEU A 103 7.17 6.73 5.93
N PHE A 104 7.31 7.63 6.91
CA PHE A 104 7.09 9.06 6.69
C PHE A 104 8.06 9.64 5.64
N ASP A 105 9.28 9.12 5.60
CA ASP A 105 10.29 9.59 4.63
C ASP A 105 9.92 9.24 3.18
N LEU A 106 8.99 8.33 2.97
CA LEU A 106 8.53 7.95 1.63
C LEU A 106 7.48 8.90 1.07
N VAL A 107 6.90 9.76 1.89
CA VAL A 107 5.85 10.68 1.46
C VAL A 107 6.49 11.94 0.92
N ALA A 108 6.16 12.31 -0.31
CA ALA A 108 6.65 13.53 -0.94
C ALA A 108 6.14 14.75 -0.20
N ALA A 109 6.86 15.88 -0.33
CA ALA A 109 6.38 17.14 0.21
C ALA A 109 4.99 17.47 -0.34
N GLY A 110 4.04 17.74 0.55
CA GLY A 110 2.65 17.95 0.16
C GLY A 110 1.87 16.67 -0.16
N GLY A 111 2.49 15.51 0.04
CA GLY A 111 1.84 14.22 -0.19
C GLY A 111 0.99 13.78 0.99
N TYR A 112 0.50 12.54 0.88
CA TYR A 112 -0.50 12.00 1.80
C TYR A 112 -0.04 10.66 2.38
N LEU A 113 -0.37 10.43 3.64
CA LEU A 113 -0.25 9.11 4.27
C LEU A 113 -1.63 8.69 4.75
N ALA A 114 -2.19 7.64 4.15
CA ALA A 114 -3.46 7.06 4.55
C ALA A 114 -3.20 5.77 5.34
N TYR A 115 -3.38 5.84 6.63
CA TYR A 115 -3.06 4.74 7.55
C TYR A 115 -4.34 4.26 8.21
N GLU A 116 -4.74 3.02 7.91
CA GLU A 116 -5.94 2.41 8.48
C GLU A 116 -5.57 1.02 9.00
N THR A 117 -5.76 0.80 10.30
CA THR A 117 -5.47 -0.48 10.92
C THR A 117 -6.45 -0.75 12.06
N PHE A 118 -6.46 -1.98 12.55
CA PHE A 118 -7.27 -2.33 13.72
C PHE A 118 -6.65 -1.74 14.98
N ALA A 119 -7.47 -1.12 15.81
CA ALA A 119 -7.05 -0.71 17.13
C ALA A 119 -7.10 -1.92 18.07
N VAL A 120 -6.04 -2.08 18.86
CA VAL A 120 -6.03 -3.11 19.90
C VAL A 120 -7.12 -2.83 20.91
N GLY A 121 -7.92 -3.83 21.25
CA GLY A 121 -9.05 -3.67 22.15
C GLY A 121 -10.32 -3.21 21.46
N ASN A 122 -10.26 -2.83 20.22
CA ASN A 122 -11.43 -2.50 19.40
C ASN A 122 -11.78 -3.71 18.55
N ALA A 123 -12.07 -4.80 19.21
CA ALA A 123 -12.27 -6.10 18.59
C ALA A 123 -13.63 -6.25 17.95
N ALA A 124 -14.40 -5.23 17.98
CA ALA A 124 -15.71 -5.28 17.34
C ALA A 124 -15.58 -5.51 15.85
#